data_c1e052934814dc966de0160180323430
#
_entry.id   c1e052934814dc966de0160180323430
#
_cell.length_a   1.000
_cell.length_b   1.000
_cell.length_c   1.000
_cell.angle_alpha   90.00
_cell.angle_beta   90.00
_cell.angle_gamma   90.00
#
_symmetry.space_group_name_H-M   'P 1'
#
loop_
_entity.id
_entity.type
_entity.pdbx_description
1 polymer ?
#
loop_
_entity_poly.entity_id
_entity_poly.type
_entity_poly.pdbx_seq_one_letter_code
_entity_poly.pdbx_strand_id
1 'polypeptide(L)'
;MREYNLVDVQELNSDILVDLKYSTTDNFVGIDMYGDLETAYLERAFAARVVRAQQLLQQRYPEYTLLIYDAARPISVQRAMRKAVEGTELEGFVADGTRGGRHNYGVAVDLTIATLDGTPLDMGAGFDDFTEAASVKGTADSSDPATRTVKVYRDYINNLAERGVISREAAANRILLIEVMHEAGLYPYRREWWHFEEIISISTTRSKYELLDF
;
A
#
# COMPACT_ATOMS: atom_id res chain seq x y z
N MET A 1 13.01 -8.80 -13.93
CA MET A 1 13.14 -7.93 -12.75
C MET A 1 14.28 -6.90 -12.89
N ARG A 2 15.51 -7.30 -13.25
CA ARG A 2 16.65 -6.35 -13.39
C ARG A 2 16.44 -5.29 -14.47
N GLU A 3 15.78 -5.61 -15.56
CA GLU A 3 15.45 -4.67 -16.65
C GLU A 3 14.55 -3.52 -16.16
N TYR A 4 13.60 -3.79 -15.24
CA TYR A 4 12.72 -2.81 -14.64
C TYR A 4 13.31 -2.15 -13.37
N ASN A 5 14.58 -2.37 -13.05
CA ASN A 5 15.21 -1.93 -11.80
C ASN A 5 14.46 -2.37 -10.53
N LEU A 6 13.77 -3.52 -10.59
CA LEU A 6 13.08 -4.10 -9.44
C LEU A 6 14.03 -4.94 -8.58
N VAL A 7 13.81 -4.89 -7.27
CA VAL A 7 14.50 -5.68 -6.26
C VAL A 7 13.50 -6.39 -5.37
N ASP A 8 13.86 -7.57 -4.89
CA ASP A 8 13.15 -8.24 -3.81
C ASP A 8 13.35 -7.46 -2.51
N VAL A 9 12.26 -7.09 -1.86
CA VAL A 9 12.30 -6.33 -0.60
C VAL A 9 12.94 -7.14 0.51
N GLN A 10 12.71 -8.47 0.56
CA GLN A 10 13.29 -9.35 1.58
C GLN A 10 14.80 -9.58 1.41
N GLU A 11 15.35 -9.44 0.19
CA GLU A 11 16.80 -9.40 -0.03
C GLU A 11 17.44 -8.15 0.60
N LEU A 12 16.69 -7.04 0.72
CA LEU A 12 17.18 -5.81 1.36
C LEU A 12 16.98 -5.82 2.88
N ASN A 13 15.90 -6.42 3.36
CA ASN A 13 15.60 -6.58 4.78
C ASN A 13 14.69 -7.79 4.99
N SER A 14 15.26 -8.88 5.51
CA SER A 14 14.55 -10.15 5.74
C SER A 14 13.53 -10.11 6.88
N ASP A 15 13.52 -9.06 7.70
CA ASP A 15 12.52 -8.91 8.77
C ASP A 15 11.16 -8.46 8.23
N ILE A 16 11.12 -7.89 7.02
CA ILE A 16 9.86 -7.53 6.36
C ILE A 16 9.15 -8.82 5.94
N LEU A 17 7.92 -9.00 6.41
CA LEU A 17 7.08 -10.14 6.03
C LEU A 17 6.32 -9.86 4.74
N VAL A 18 5.98 -10.93 4.01
CA VAL A 18 5.25 -10.86 2.73
C VAL A 18 4.10 -11.86 2.75
N ASP A 19 2.90 -11.39 2.44
CA ASP A 19 1.66 -12.16 2.29
C ASP A 19 0.89 -11.55 1.12
N LEU A 20 1.36 -11.80 -0.12
CA LEU A 20 0.76 -11.22 -1.33
C LEU A 20 -0.67 -11.73 -1.50
N LYS A 21 -1.65 -10.88 -1.21
CA LYS A 21 -3.08 -11.22 -1.21
C LYS A 21 -3.58 -11.68 -2.58
N TYR A 22 -2.99 -11.16 -3.64
CA TYR A 22 -3.37 -11.54 -5.01
C TYR A 22 -2.70 -12.82 -5.52
N SER A 23 -1.78 -13.44 -4.74
CA SER A 23 -1.23 -14.78 -4.97
C SER A 23 -2.12 -15.90 -4.39
N THR A 24 -3.28 -15.56 -3.87
CA THR A 24 -4.26 -16.49 -3.31
C THR A 24 -5.67 -16.09 -3.73
N THR A 25 -6.67 -16.82 -3.27
CA THR A 25 -8.10 -16.45 -3.44
C THR A 25 -8.60 -15.53 -2.32
N ASP A 26 -7.78 -15.20 -1.31
CA ASP A 26 -8.10 -14.30 -0.20
C ASP A 26 -7.92 -12.82 -0.61
N ASN A 27 -8.68 -12.38 -1.60
CA ASN A 27 -8.71 -11.02 -2.11
C ASN A 27 -10.12 -10.67 -2.63
N PHE A 28 -10.38 -9.40 -2.92
CA PHE A 28 -11.71 -8.92 -3.34
C PHE A 28 -12.20 -9.49 -4.68
N VAL A 29 -11.30 -10.03 -5.51
CA VAL A 29 -11.65 -10.68 -6.78
C VAL A 29 -12.02 -12.15 -6.59
N GLY A 30 -11.52 -12.79 -5.50
CA GLY A 30 -11.75 -14.20 -5.18
C GLY A 30 -10.99 -15.19 -6.07
N ILE A 31 -9.97 -14.74 -6.80
CA ILE A 31 -9.12 -15.57 -7.67
C ILE A 31 -7.65 -15.28 -7.42
N ASP A 32 -6.82 -16.29 -7.55
CA ASP A 32 -5.37 -16.10 -7.65
C ASP A 32 -5.06 -15.36 -8.97
N MET A 33 -4.54 -14.14 -8.82
CA MET A 33 -4.24 -13.24 -9.94
C MET A 33 -2.75 -13.25 -10.29
N TYR A 34 -1.89 -13.72 -9.36
CA TYR A 34 -0.45 -13.64 -9.47
C TYR A 34 0.21 -14.97 -9.91
N GLY A 35 -0.51 -16.11 -9.77
CA GLY A 35 0.06 -17.43 -10.06
C GLY A 35 1.34 -17.66 -9.27
N ASP A 36 2.47 -17.86 -9.96
CA ASP A 36 3.78 -18.16 -9.35
C ASP A 36 4.50 -16.93 -8.77
N LEU A 37 3.90 -15.72 -8.80
CA LEU A 37 4.51 -14.52 -8.23
C LEU A 37 4.24 -14.44 -6.72
N GLU A 38 5.21 -14.88 -5.92
CA GLU A 38 5.16 -14.87 -4.45
C GLU A 38 6.14 -13.84 -3.83
N THR A 39 6.94 -13.16 -4.64
CA THR A 39 7.97 -12.22 -4.19
C THR A 39 7.51 -10.78 -4.29
N ALA A 40 7.68 -10.01 -3.22
CA ALA A 40 7.38 -8.59 -3.19
C ALA A 40 8.52 -7.78 -3.87
N TYR A 41 8.38 -7.55 -5.16
CA TYR A 41 9.30 -6.70 -5.92
C TYR A 41 8.89 -5.23 -5.83
N LEU A 42 9.86 -4.33 -5.69
CA LEU A 42 9.65 -2.88 -5.77
C LEU A 42 10.80 -2.23 -6.56
N GLU A 43 10.56 -1.05 -7.12
CA GLU A 43 11.63 -0.21 -7.67
C GLU A 43 12.68 0.06 -6.59
N ARG A 44 13.96 -0.05 -6.94
CA ARG A 44 15.09 -0.06 -5.98
C ARG A 44 15.09 1.12 -4.99
N ALA A 45 14.88 2.34 -5.47
CA ALA A 45 14.89 3.51 -4.61
C ALA A 45 13.60 3.59 -3.75
N PHE A 46 12.49 3.09 -4.26
CA PHE A 46 11.24 2.97 -3.51
C PHE A 46 11.35 1.89 -2.43
N ALA A 47 11.91 0.72 -2.76
CA ALA A 47 12.20 -0.37 -1.81
C ALA A 47 13.09 0.10 -0.65
N ALA A 48 14.13 0.90 -0.93
CA ALA A 48 15.00 1.45 0.11
C ALA A 48 14.23 2.33 1.13
N ARG A 49 13.17 3.04 0.69
CA ARG A 49 12.30 3.79 1.62
C ARG A 49 11.42 2.87 2.45
N VAL A 50 10.89 1.79 1.89
CA VAL A 50 10.14 0.79 2.65
C VAL A 50 11.03 0.15 3.72
N VAL A 51 12.27 -0.21 3.38
CA VAL A 51 13.27 -0.69 4.35
C VAL A 51 13.56 0.37 5.42
N ARG A 52 13.63 1.65 5.06
CA ARG A 52 13.79 2.74 6.04
C ARG A 52 12.59 2.82 6.98
N ALA A 53 11.36 2.67 6.49
CA ALA A 53 10.15 2.63 7.33
C ALA A 53 10.18 1.44 8.31
N GLN A 54 10.60 0.26 7.85
CA GLN A 54 10.82 -0.91 8.70
C GLN A 54 11.81 -0.62 9.84
N GLN A 55 12.95 -0.02 9.53
CA GLN A 55 13.95 0.35 10.54
C GLN A 55 13.41 1.34 11.57
N LEU A 56 12.62 2.34 11.13
CA LEU A 56 11.98 3.31 11.99
C LEU A 56 10.94 2.66 12.91
N LEU A 57 10.17 1.70 12.37
CA LEU A 57 9.19 0.94 13.13
C LEU A 57 9.89 0.14 14.24
N GLN A 58 10.90 -0.67 13.89
CA GLN A 58 11.61 -1.54 14.85
C GLN A 58 12.42 -0.75 15.90
N GLN A 59 12.92 0.45 15.57
CA GLN A 59 13.56 1.32 16.55
C GLN A 59 12.58 1.81 17.63
N ARG A 60 11.30 1.95 17.31
CA ARG A 60 10.24 2.40 18.25
C ARG A 60 9.56 1.24 18.94
N TYR A 61 9.33 0.17 18.21
CA TYR A 61 8.56 -1.03 18.61
C TYR A 61 9.27 -2.29 18.08
N PRO A 62 10.26 -2.83 18.81
CA PRO A 62 11.03 -3.99 18.36
C PRO A 62 10.21 -5.26 18.15
N GLU A 63 9.01 -5.32 18.74
CA GLU A 63 8.05 -6.43 18.61
C GLU A 63 7.21 -6.38 17.33
N TYR A 64 7.35 -5.32 16.51
CA TYR A 64 6.58 -5.14 15.27
C TYR A 64 7.45 -5.21 14.02
N THR A 65 6.81 -5.59 12.93
CA THR A 65 7.39 -5.60 11.59
C THR A 65 6.36 -5.12 10.57
N LEU A 66 6.81 -4.73 9.38
CA LEU A 66 5.93 -4.49 8.22
C LEU A 66 5.57 -5.82 7.57
N LEU A 67 4.30 -5.96 7.16
CA LEU A 67 3.79 -7.09 6.40
C LEU A 67 3.20 -6.57 5.08
N ILE A 68 3.80 -6.96 3.95
CA ILE A 68 3.42 -6.51 2.61
C ILE A 68 2.30 -7.39 2.07
N TYR A 69 1.22 -6.75 1.58
CA TYR A 69 0.06 -7.37 0.95
C TYR A 69 0.07 -7.27 -0.58
N ASP A 70 0.68 -6.20 -1.14
CA ASP A 70 0.88 -6.03 -2.58
C ASP A 70 2.07 -5.11 -2.87
N ALA A 71 2.73 -5.30 -4.02
CA ALA A 71 3.92 -4.58 -4.42
C ALA A 71 3.91 -4.26 -5.94
N ALA A 72 4.96 -4.59 -6.68
CA ALA A 72 5.00 -4.45 -8.13
C ALA A 72 3.98 -5.40 -8.78
N ARG A 73 3.00 -4.84 -9.48
CA ARG A 73 1.92 -5.57 -10.14
C ARG A 73 2.08 -5.49 -11.65
N PRO A 74 2.24 -6.61 -12.37
CA PRO A 74 2.27 -6.61 -13.83
C PRO A 74 1.00 -5.98 -14.43
N ILE A 75 1.13 -5.29 -15.56
CA ILE A 75 -0.02 -4.64 -16.20
C ILE A 75 -1.04 -5.67 -16.73
N SER A 76 -0.61 -6.88 -17.04
CA SER A 76 -1.47 -8.01 -17.39
C SER A 76 -2.43 -8.35 -16.26
N VAL A 77 -1.94 -8.39 -15.01
CA VAL A 77 -2.75 -8.61 -13.80
C VAL A 77 -3.71 -7.44 -13.57
N GLN A 78 -3.27 -6.19 -13.74
CA GLN A 78 -4.15 -5.02 -13.62
C GLN A 78 -5.32 -5.06 -14.60
N ARG A 79 -5.06 -5.51 -15.85
CA ARG A 79 -6.12 -5.71 -16.86
C ARG A 79 -7.11 -6.79 -16.45
N ALA A 80 -6.61 -7.90 -15.90
CA ALA A 80 -7.45 -8.99 -15.41
C ALA A 80 -8.33 -8.53 -14.22
N MET A 81 -7.76 -7.81 -13.24
CA MET A 81 -8.50 -7.21 -12.12
C MET A 81 -9.59 -6.26 -12.64
N ARG A 82 -9.25 -5.35 -13.54
CA ARG A 82 -10.21 -4.40 -14.11
C ARG A 82 -11.38 -5.11 -14.79
N LYS A 83 -11.07 -6.15 -15.58
CA LYS A 83 -12.07 -6.97 -16.25
C LYS A 83 -12.98 -7.74 -15.27
N ALA A 84 -12.42 -8.23 -14.16
CA ALA A 84 -13.17 -8.97 -13.15
C ALA A 84 -14.22 -8.10 -12.42
N VAL A 85 -13.97 -6.78 -12.30
CA VAL A 85 -14.89 -5.84 -11.64
C VAL A 85 -15.70 -4.98 -12.63
N GLU A 86 -15.57 -5.20 -13.92
CA GLU A 86 -16.28 -4.45 -14.95
C GLU A 86 -17.82 -4.53 -14.74
N GLY A 87 -18.48 -3.36 -14.72
CA GLY A 87 -19.91 -3.26 -14.48
C GLY A 87 -20.36 -3.44 -13.03
N THR A 88 -19.43 -3.59 -12.09
CA THR A 88 -19.72 -3.63 -10.65
C THR A 88 -19.45 -2.27 -9.97
N GLU A 89 -19.90 -2.12 -8.71
CA GLU A 89 -19.59 -0.93 -7.90
C GLU A 89 -18.08 -0.77 -7.60
N LEU A 90 -17.33 -1.86 -7.72
CA LEU A 90 -15.87 -1.87 -7.48
C LEU A 90 -15.06 -1.34 -8.66
N GLU A 91 -15.68 -1.20 -9.83
CA GLU A 91 -14.99 -0.73 -11.04
C GLU A 91 -14.27 0.62 -10.85
N GLY A 92 -14.85 1.53 -10.05
CA GLY A 92 -14.28 2.83 -9.73
C GLY A 92 -13.05 2.82 -8.82
N PHE A 93 -12.75 1.69 -8.18
CA PHE A 93 -11.61 1.53 -7.27
C PHE A 93 -10.39 0.87 -7.95
N VAL A 94 -10.59 0.20 -9.08
CA VAL A 94 -9.52 -0.48 -9.81
C VAL A 94 -9.01 0.41 -10.94
N ALA A 95 -7.71 0.67 -10.96
CA ALA A 95 -7.09 1.51 -11.97
C ALA A 95 -7.28 0.95 -13.39
N ASP A 96 -7.33 1.85 -14.40
CA ASP A 96 -7.41 1.48 -15.80
C ASP A 96 -6.23 0.59 -16.22
N GLY A 97 -6.52 -0.57 -16.80
CA GLY A 97 -5.55 -1.54 -17.29
C GLY A 97 -4.77 -1.11 -18.56
N THR A 98 -5.02 0.09 -19.11
CA THR A 98 -4.29 0.60 -20.29
C THR A 98 -2.93 1.16 -19.90
N ARG A 99 -2.91 2.01 -18.86
CA ARG A 99 -1.70 2.67 -18.36
C ARG A 99 -1.39 2.34 -16.90
N GLY A 100 -2.28 1.63 -16.25
CA GLY A 100 -2.15 1.21 -14.86
C GLY A 100 -2.06 2.33 -13.82
N GLY A 101 -1.96 1.91 -12.55
CA GLY A 101 -1.65 2.71 -11.37
C GLY A 101 -0.18 2.61 -10.98
N ARG A 102 0.18 3.08 -9.77
CA ARG A 102 1.58 3.12 -9.31
C ARG A 102 2.19 1.75 -9.03
N HIS A 103 1.41 0.75 -8.63
CA HIS A 103 1.86 -0.64 -8.52
C HIS A 103 2.43 -1.16 -9.84
N ASN A 104 1.84 -0.74 -10.97
CA ASN A 104 2.29 -1.16 -12.30
C ASN A 104 3.59 -0.49 -12.76
N TYR A 105 4.22 0.29 -11.89
CA TYR A 105 5.53 0.92 -12.04
C TYR A 105 6.49 0.58 -10.89
N GLY A 106 6.08 -0.31 -9.98
CA GLY A 106 6.87 -0.73 -8.83
C GLY A 106 7.09 0.35 -7.76
N VAL A 107 6.26 1.40 -7.74
CA VAL A 107 6.39 2.57 -6.85
C VAL A 107 5.13 2.84 -6.02
N ALA A 108 4.44 1.77 -5.67
CA ALA A 108 3.43 1.70 -4.62
C ALA A 108 3.58 0.38 -3.88
N VAL A 109 3.15 0.36 -2.63
CA VAL A 109 3.13 -0.82 -1.77
C VAL A 109 1.87 -0.79 -0.91
N ASP A 110 1.21 -1.94 -0.79
CA ASP A 110 0.14 -2.17 0.17
C ASP A 110 0.70 -2.99 1.32
N LEU A 111 0.56 -2.49 2.55
CA LEU A 111 1.16 -3.12 3.72
C LEU A 111 0.45 -2.75 5.02
N THR A 112 0.76 -3.50 6.07
CA THR A 112 0.32 -3.26 7.43
C THR A 112 1.48 -3.36 8.42
N ILE A 113 1.20 -3.12 9.70
CA ILE A 113 2.06 -3.53 10.81
C ILE A 113 1.57 -4.88 11.32
N ALA A 114 2.50 -5.78 11.59
CA ALA A 114 2.26 -7.07 12.20
C ALA A 114 3.21 -7.30 13.39
N THR A 115 2.87 -8.24 14.26
CA THR A 115 3.81 -8.83 15.21
C THR A 115 4.82 -9.70 14.47
N LEU A 116 5.93 -10.06 15.12
CA LEU A 116 7.00 -10.84 14.48
C LEU A 116 6.57 -12.25 14.03
N ASP A 117 5.47 -12.77 14.57
CA ASP A 117 4.86 -14.03 14.13
C ASP A 117 3.91 -13.89 12.93
N GLY A 118 3.78 -12.66 12.38
CA GLY A 118 2.98 -12.36 11.21
C GLY A 118 1.52 -12.02 11.49
N THR A 119 1.10 -11.89 12.77
CA THR A 119 -0.27 -11.48 13.10
C THR A 119 -0.46 -9.98 12.86
N PRO A 120 -1.33 -9.55 11.92
CA PRO A 120 -1.56 -8.14 11.64
C PRO A 120 -2.20 -7.42 12.83
N LEU A 121 -1.82 -6.14 13.06
CA LEU A 121 -2.52 -5.28 14.00
C LEU A 121 -3.90 -4.90 13.47
N ASP A 122 -4.86 -4.69 14.39
CA ASP A 122 -6.19 -4.17 14.01
C ASP A 122 -6.06 -2.77 13.39
N MET A 123 -6.49 -2.63 12.14
CA MET A 123 -6.54 -1.36 11.41
C MET A 123 -7.97 -0.82 11.26
N GLY A 124 -8.99 -1.50 11.84
CA GLY A 124 -10.39 -1.08 11.86
C GLY A 124 -11.16 -1.33 10.56
N ALA A 125 -10.49 -1.76 9.51
CA ALA A 125 -11.06 -2.23 8.25
C ALA A 125 -10.07 -3.20 7.61
N GLY A 126 -10.56 -4.19 6.88
CA GLY A 126 -9.73 -5.16 6.17
C GLY A 126 -8.95 -4.53 5.00
N PHE A 127 -8.02 -5.28 4.46
CA PHE A 127 -7.42 -5.01 3.16
C PHE A 127 -8.52 -5.09 2.08
N ASP A 128 -8.50 -4.21 1.10
CA ASP A 128 -9.52 -4.09 0.06
C ASP A 128 -10.96 -3.80 0.58
N ASP A 129 -11.09 -3.24 1.79
CA ASP A 129 -12.33 -2.64 2.25
C ASP A 129 -12.50 -1.26 1.60
N PHE A 130 -13.47 -1.12 0.69
CA PHE A 130 -13.71 0.12 -0.05
C PHE A 130 -14.71 1.06 0.62
N THR A 131 -14.96 0.88 1.92
CA THR A 131 -15.87 1.73 2.72
C THR A 131 -15.16 2.97 3.28
N GLU A 132 -15.94 3.84 3.95
CA GLU A 132 -15.36 4.98 4.69
C GLU A 132 -14.35 4.52 5.75
N ALA A 133 -14.57 3.35 6.35
CA ALA A 133 -13.68 2.81 7.37
C ALA A 133 -12.24 2.60 6.88
N ALA A 134 -11.99 2.39 5.60
CA ALA A 134 -10.64 2.27 5.04
C ALA A 134 -9.94 3.61 4.81
N SER A 135 -10.67 4.72 4.79
CA SER A 135 -10.12 6.03 4.43
C SER A 135 -9.17 6.60 5.50
N VAL A 136 -8.20 7.39 5.07
CA VAL A 136 -7.26 8.10 5.95
C VAL A 136 -7.26 9.62 5.74
N LYS A 137 -8.03 10.10 4.75
CA LYS A 137 -8.16 11.52 4.43
C LYS A 137 -9.46 11.76 3.66
N GLY A 138 -10.20 12.82 4.02
CA GLY A 138 -11.49 13.16 3.41
C GLY A 138 -11.39 13.91 2.08
N THR A 139 -10.28 14.57 1.79
CA THR A 139 -10.08 15.41 0.60
C THR A 139 -9.24 14.70 -0.47
N ALA A 140 -9.36 15.12 -1.73
CA ALA A 140 -8.56 14.57 -2.81
C ALA A 140 -7.05 14.69 -2.54
N ASP A 141 -6.29 13.70 -2.98
CA ASP A 141 -4.83 13.73 -2.90
C ASP A 141 -4.25 14.75 -3.88
N SER A 142 -3.15 15.36 -3.45
CA SER A 142 -2.38 16.33 -4.20
C SER A 142 -0.91 15.93 -4.20
N SER A 143 -0.16 16.34 -5.21
CA SER A 143 1.30 16.25 -5.22
C SER A 143 1.97 17.35 -4.38
N ASP A 144 1.21 18.27 -3.77
CA ASP A 144 1.73 19.28 -2.86
C ASP A 144 1.96 18.66 -1.46
N PRO A 145 3.20 18.58 -0.97
CA PRO A 145 3.53 18.04 0.35
C PRO A 145 2.80 18.74 1.50
N ALA A 146 2.48 20.03 1.37
CA ALA A 146 1.79 20.81 2.41
C ALA A 146 0.38 20.27 2.71
N THR A 147 -0.24 19.56 1.77
CA THR A 147 -1.58 18.96 1.92
C THR A 147 -1.55 17.52 2.40
N ARG A 148 -0.36 16.90 2.51
CA ARG A 148 -0.16 15.49 2.86
C ARG A 148 0.73 15.33 4.10
N THR A 149 0.47 16.12 5.15
CA THR A 149 1.20 16.05 6.42
C THR A 149 0.60 15.01 7.36
N VAL A 150 1.42 14.43 8.25
CA VAL A 150 0.96 13.50 9.29
C VAL A 150 -0.21 14.08 10.10
N LYS A 151 -0.19 15.40 10.37
CA LYS A 151 -1.28 16.07 11.10
C LYS A 151 -2.63 15.92 10.39
N VAL A 152 -2.67 16.11 9.08
CA VAL A 152 -3.91 16.02 8.29
C VAL A 152 -4.51 14.61 8.38
N TYR A 153 -3.66 13.59 8.27
CA TYR A 153 -4.11 12.19 8.40
C TYR A 153 -4.56 11.87 9.83
N ARG A 154 -3.77 12.28 10.82
CA ARG A 154 -4.10 12.06 12.25
C ARG A 154 -5.45 12.69 12.62
N ASP A 155 -5.69 13.93 12.21
CA ASP A 155 -6.95 14.63 12.50
C ASP A 155 -8.15 13.89 11.89
N TYR A 156 -8.03 13.40 10.65
CA TYR A 156 -9.09 12.63 9.99
C TYR A 156 -9.32 11.27 10.64
N ILE A 157 -8.26 10.52 10.93
CA ILE A 157 -8.34 9.19 11.54
C ILE A 157 -8.93 9.29 12.96
N ASN A 158 -8.55 10.29 13.76
CA ASN A 158 -9.13 10.52 15.07
C ASN A 158 -10.64 10.84 14.97
N ASN A 159 -11.05 11.62 13.97
CA ASN A 159 -12.47 11.88 13.72
C ASN A 159 -13.25 10.59 13.37
N LEU A 160 -12.68 9.66 12.61
CA LEU A 160 -13.30 8.35 12.38
C LEU A 160 -13.50 7.58 13.70
N ALA A 161 -12.50 7.60 14.58
CA ALA A 161 -12.60 6.95 15.89
C ALA A 161 -13.60 7.64 16.82
N GLU A 162 -13.66 8.97 16.85
CA GLU A 162 -14.64 9.75 17.62
C GLU A 162 -16.09 9.48 17.16
N ARG A 163 -16.28 9.24 15.87
CA ARG A 163 -17.57 8.87 15.28
C ARG A 163 -17.91 7.39 15.45
N GLY A 164 -17.00 6.58 15.99
CA GLY A 164 -17.19 5.15 16.17
C GLY A 164 -17.12 4.33 14.86
N VAL A 165 -16.56 4.89 13.78
CA VAL A 165 -16.37 4.19 12.50
C VAL A 165 -15.26 3.14 12.62
N ILE A 166 -14.19 3.45 13.37
CA ILE A 166 -13.12 2.52 13.73
C ILE A 166 -12.85 2.58 15.23
N SER A 167 -12.15 1.59 15.78
CA SER A 167 -11.72 1.59 17.17
C SER A 167 -10.62 2.65 17.44
N ARG A 168 -10.45 3.06 18.69
CA ARG A 168 -9.31 3.92 19.08
C ARG A 168 -7.98 3.23 18.90
N GLU A 169 -7.94 1.92 19.10
CA GLU A 169 -6.75 1.08 18.87
C GLU A 169 -6.38 1.08 17.38
N ALA A 170 -7.34 0.81 16.51
CA ALA A 170 -7.13 0.86 15.05
C ALA A 170 -6.65 2.25 14.58
N ALA A 171 -7.22 3.33 15.17
CA ALA A 171 -6.76 4.68 14.88
C ALA A 171 -5.28 4.89 15.28
N ALA A 172 -4.87 4.42 16.46
CA ALA A 172 -3.48 4.50 16.92
C ALA A 172 -2.53 3.71 16.00
N ASN A 173 -2.92 2.49 15.61
CA ASN A 173 -2.14 1.63 14.72
C ASN A 173 -1.96 2.26 13.33
N ARG A 174 -3.02 2.84 12.74
CA ARG A 174 -2.92 3.58 11.46
C ARG A 174 -2.02 4.80 11.54
N ILE A 175 -2.13 5.55 12.64
CA ILE A 175 -1.30 6.75 12.85
C ILE A 175 0.17 6.34 12.94
N LEU A 176 0.49 5.27 13.68
CA LEU A 176 1.86 4.73 13.76
C LEU A 176 2.38 4.34 12.38
N LEU A 177 1.59 3.58 11.59
CA LEU A 177 1.96 3.18 10.24
C LEU A 177 2.25 4.40 9.36
N ILE A 178 1.35 5.39 9.35
CA ILE A 178 1.53 6.61 8.56
C ILE A 178 2.76 7.41 9.01
N GLU A 179 3.05 7.47 10.30
CA GLU A 179 4.21 8.18 10.82
C GLU A 179 5.53 7.60 10.31
N VAL A 180 5.71 6.28 10.41
CA VAL A 180 6.96 5.62 9.97
C VAL A 180 7.11 5.68 8.44
N MET A 181 6.02 5.50 7.70
CA MET A 181 6.02 5.59 6.24
C MET A 181 6.30 7.03 5.77
N HIS A 182 5.66 8.02 6.38
CA HIS A 182 5.86 9.43 6.06
C HIS A 182 7.29 9.90 6.35
N GLU A 183 7.88 9.48 7.48
CA GLU A 183 9.29 9.78 7.81
C GLU A 183 10.27 9.14 6.82
N ALA A 184 9.87 8.02 6.22
CA ALA A 184 10.60 7.37 5.13
C ALA A 184 10.34 8.01 3.74
N GLY A 185 9.48 9.04 3.65
CA GLY A 185 9.15 9.75 2.41
C GLY A 185 8.10 9.04 1.55
N LEU A 186 7.23 8.23 2.17
CA LEU A 186 6.10 7.54 1.55
C LEU A 186 4.79 8.08 2.11
N TYR A 187 3.76 8.19 1.27
CA TYR A 187 2.51 8.87 1.61
C TYR A 187 1.30 7.98 1.35
N PRO A 188 0.32 7.91 2.29
CA PRO A 188 -0.84 7.06 2.09
C PRO A 188 -1.75 7.63 1.01
N TYR A 189 -2.41 6.75 0.26
CA TYR A 189 -3.54 7.13 -0.60
C TYR A 189 -4.78 7.37 0.26
N ARG A 190 -5.55 8.42 -0.03
CA ARG A 190 -6.61 8.94 0.87
C ARG A 190 -7.72 7.94 1.22
N ARG A 191 -8.00 6.96 0.33
CA ARG A 191 -9.10 6.01 0.48
C ARG A 191 -8.68 4.67 1.08
N GLU A 192 -7.37 4.42 1.20
CA GLU A 192 -6.80 3.11 1.48
C GLU A 192 -5.71 3.27 2.54
N TRP A 193 -5.97 2.79 3.76
CA TRP A 193 -5.03 2.91 4.88
C TRP A 193 -3.75 2.10 4.65
N TRP A 194 -3.82 1.08 3.81
CA TRP A 194 -2.70 0.16 3.49
C TRP A 194 -1.79 0.67 2.38
N HIS A 195 -2.30 1.52 1.45
CA HIS A 195 -1.60 1.93 0.23
C HIS A 195 -0.69 3.13 0.45
N PHE A 196 0.61 2.96 0.13
CA PHE A 196 1.62 4.01 0.21
C PHE A 196 2.34 4.20 -1.12
N GLU A 197 2.66 5.47 -1.45
CA GLU A 197 3.20 5.88 -2.73
C GLU A 197 4.15 7.09 -2.60
N GLU A 198 4.86 7.44 -3.69
CA GLU A 198 5.58 8.71 -3.79
C GLU A 198 4.62 9.89 -3.93
N ILE A 199 5.02 11.07 -3.39
CA ILE A 199 4.24 12.32 -3.53
C ILE A 199 4.49 13.02 -4.87
N ILE A 200 4.33 12.29 -5.95
CA ILE A 200 4.44 12.83 -7.33
C ILE A 200 3.14 12.57 -8.08
N SER A 201 2.88 13.33 -9.15
CA SER A 201 1.71 13.09 -9.98
C SER A 201 1.80 11.75 -10.71
N ILE A 202 0.67 11.14 -11.03
CA ILE A 202 0.66 9.88 -11.83
C ILE A 202 1.27 10.09 -13.22
N SER A 203 1.16 11.28 -13.79
CA SER A 203 1.83 11.61 -15.07
C SER A 203 3.35 11.62 -14.91
N THR A 204 3.87 12.13 -13.80
CA THR A 204 5.30 12.07 -13.47
C THR A 204 5.76 10.63 -13.25
N THR A 205 4.98 9.81 -12.52
CA THR A 205 5.26 8.37 -12.36
C THR A 205 5.44 7.71 -13.72
N ARG A 206 4.48 7.89 -14.61
CA ARG A 206 4.47 7.30 -15.97
C ARG A 206 5.59 7.78 -16.89
N SER A 207 6.15 8.95 -16.65
CA SER A 207 7.30 9.46 -17.41
C SER A 207 8.65 9.05 -16.82
N LYS A 208 8.69 8.74 -15.52
CA LYS A 208 9.92 8.44 -14.77
C LYS A 208 10.23 6.94 -14.72
N TYR A 209 9.20 6.11 -14.67
CA TYR A 209 9.30 4.67 -14.46
C TYR A 209 8.74 3.89 -15.64
N GLU A 210 9.26 2.69 -15.85
CA GLU A 210 8.80 1.79 -16.90
C GLU A 210 7.55 1.02 -16.45
N LEU A 211 6.60 0.83 -17.38
CA LEU A 211 5.40 0.03 -17.14
C LEU A 211 5.76 -1.44 -17.07
N LEU A 212 5.42 -2.09 -15.96
CA LEU A 212 5.77 -3.49 -15.70
C LEU A 212 4.89 -4.45 -16.51
N ASP A 213 5.52 -5.29 -17.33
CA ASP A 213 4.87 -6.33 -18.12
C ASP A 213 5.76 -7.60 -18.12
N PHE A 214 5.74 -8.35 -17.00
CA PHE A 214 6.52 -9.56 -16.79
C PHE A 214 5.63 -10.73 -16.33
#